data_4a6c9a2ee35190f770dd02f5c3f5dd11
#
_entry.id   4a6c9a2ee35190f770dd02f5c3f5dd11
#
_cell.length_a   1.000
_cell.length_b   1.000
_cell.length_c   1.000
_cell.angle_alpha   90.00
_cell.angle_beta   90.00
_cell.angle_gamma   90.00
#
_symmetry.space_group_name_H-M   'P 1'
#
loop_
_entity.id
_entity.type
_entity.pdbx_description
1 polymer ?
#
loop_
_entity_poly.entity_id
_entity_poly.type
_entity_poly.pdbx_seq_one_letter_code
_entity_poly.pdbx_strand_id
1 'polypeptide(L)'
;THNVSSAASDVYKRQTLPVGTLSGAPKVRAMEIIDELEPIKRGIYGGAVGYISWNGNMDTAIAIRTAVIKDKTLYIQSGGGIVHDSVPELEWKESLNKGRAIFRAAAMAATNFEIDALYEPREKRD
;
A
#
# COMPACT_ATOMS: atom_id res chain seq x y z
N THR A 1 -26.46 -6.84 24.87
CA THR A 1 -26.12 -7.36 23.52
C THR A 1 -25.09 -6.52 22.77
N HIS A 2 -24.74 -5.31 23.22
CA HIS A 2 -23.80 -4.42 22.54
C HIS A 2 -22.32 -4.72 22.84
N ASN A 3 -22.00 -5.42 23.93
CA ASN A 3 -20.62 -5.72 24.31
C ASN A 3 -19.93 -6.84 23.47
N VAL A 4 -20.72 -7.72 22.86
CA VAL A 4 -20.14 -8.85 22.09
C VAL A 4 -19.55 -8.39 20.76
N SER A 5 -20.15 -7.38 20.14
CA SER A 5 -19.68 -6.85 18.84
C SER A 5 -18.37 -6.06 18.97
N SER A 6 -18.19 -5.31 20.06
CA SER A 6 -16.95 -4.59 20.32
C SER A 6 -15.77 -5.53 20.65
N ALA A 7 -16.01 -6.55 21.46
CA ALA A 7 -15.00 -7.57 21.76
C ALA A 7 -14.57 -8.36 20.52
N ALA A 8 -15.51 -8.75 19.66
CA ALA A 8 -15.23 -9.44 18.40
C ALA A 8 -14.41 -8.57 17.44
N SER A 9 -14.73 -7.28 17.32
CA SER A 9 -13.95 -6.36 16.48
C SER A 9 -12.55 -6.08 17.03
N ASP A 10 -12.36 -6.05 18.34
CA ASP A 10 -11.04 -5.91 18.95
C ASP A 10 -10.17 -7.14 18.77
N VAL A 11 -10.74 -8.35 18.89
CA VAL A 11 -10.06 -9.60 18.59
C VAL A 11 -9.65 -9.64 17.13
N TYR A 12 -10.54 -9.30 16.21
CA TYR A 12 -10.25 -9.24 14.78
C TYR A 12 -9.11 -8.27 14.46
N LYS A 13 -9.13 -7.05 15.00
CA LYS A 13 -8.04 -6.06 14.83
C LYS A 13 -6.70 -6.59 15.29
N ARG A 14 -6.65 -7.19 16.48
CA ARG A 14 -5.40 -7.74 17.06
C ARG A 14 -4.83 -8.91 16.25
N GLN A 15 -5.68 -9.68 15.60
CA GLN A 15 -5.27 -10.83 14.78
C GLN A 15 -4.85 -10.44 13.36
N THR A 16 -5.40 -9.36 12.82
CA THR A 16 -5.19 -8.97 11.42
C THR A 16 -4.19 -7.83 11.22
N LEU A 17 -3.93 -7.04 12.24
CA LEU A 17 -2.98 -5.91 12.17
C LEU A 17 -1.72 -6.16 13.01
N PRO A 18 -0.53 -5.81 12.49
CA PRO A 18 -0.24 -5.34 11.14
C PRO A 18 -0.40 -6.46 10.10
N VAL A 19 -0.90 -6.10 8.91
CA VAL A 19 -1.25 -7.07 7.86
C VAL A 19 -0.01 -7.78 7.32
N GLY A 20 -0.04 -9.11 7.28
CA GLY A 20 1.10 -9.96 6.95
C GLY A 20 1.72 -9.71 5.58
N THR A 21 0.91 -9.33 4.58
CA THR A 21 1.39 -8.97 3.23
C THR A 21 2.35 -7.78 3.20
N LEU A 22 2.34 -6.94 4.23
CA LEU A 22 3.21 -5.77 4.35
C LEU A 22 4.25 -5.88 5.46
N SER A 23 3.97 -6.67 6.48
CA SER A 23 4.87 -6.86 7.62
C SER A 23 5.67 -8.16 7.58
N GLY A 24 5.29 -9.09 6.69
CA GLY A 24 5.97 -10.36 6.49
C GLY A 24 5.70 -11.43 7.56
N ALA A 25 6.28 -12.59 7.37
CA ALA A 25 6.21 -13.74 8.26
C ALA A 25 7.55 -14.51 8.25
N PRO A 26 8.04 -14.98 9.42
CA PRO A 26 7.55 -14.75 10.78
C PRO A 26 7.60 -13.26 11.15
N LYS A 27 6.53 -12.77 11.76
CA LYS A 27 6.25 -11.32 11.85
C LYS A 27 7.37 -10.50 12.48
N VAL A 28 7.86 -10.88 13.64
CA VAL A 28 8.88 -10.11 14.36
C VAL A 28 10.17 -10.03 13.53
N ARG A 29 10.69 -11.17 13.07
CA ARG A 29 11.93 -11.19 12.29
C ARG A 29 11.80 -10.46 10.94
N ALA A 30 10.65 -10.58 10.29
CA ALA A 30 10.39 -9.88 9.04
C ALA A 30 10.38 -8.34 9.26
N MET A 31 9.77 -7.87 10.33
CA MET A 31 9.75 -6.44 10.68
C MET A 31 11.14 -5.93 11.06
N GLU A 32 11.96 -6.72 11.76
CA GLU A 32 13.37 -6.38 12.02
C GLU A 32 14.14 -6.20 10.71
N ILE A 33 14.03 -7.15 9.77
CA ILE A 33 14.68 -7.09 8.47
C ILE A 33 14.21 -5.85 7.67
N ILE A 34 12.94 -5.52 7.72
CA ILE A 34 12.40 -4.32 7.07
C ILE A 34 13.05 -3.06 7.65
N ASP A 35 13.18 -2.97 8.99
CA ASP A 35 13.82 -1.82 9.63
C ASP A 35 15.33 -1.75 9.36
N GLU A 36 15.99 -2.89 9.19
CA GLU A 36 17.40 -2.98 8.83
C GLU A 36 17.68 -2.55 7.37
N LEU A 37 16.80 -2.91 6.43
CA LEU A 37 17.08 -2.79 4.99
C LEU A 37 16.42 -1.58 4.33
N GLU A 38 15.27 -1.11 4.82
CA GLU A 38 14.60 0.03 4.22
C GLU A 38 15.29 1.35 4.59
N PRO A 39 15.74 2.14 3.61
CA PRO A 39 16.52 3.36 3.88
C PRO A 39 15.69 4.50 4.47
N ILE A 40 14.36 4.45 4.35
CA ILE A 40 13.43 5.46 4.84
C ILE A 40 12.26 4.83 5.57
N LYS A 41 11.76 5.52 6.57
CA LYS A 41 10.56 5.11 7.31
C LYS A 41 9.33 5.11 6.39
N ARG A 42 8.47 4.10 6.53
CA ARG A 42 7.26 3.94 5.71
C ARG A 42 6.21 5.02 5.94
N GLY A 43 6.20 5.67 7.09
CA GLY A 43 5.18 6.66 7.43
C GLY A 43 3.78 6.06 7.42
N ILE A 44 2.90 6.58 6.57
CA ILE A 44 1.54 6.05 6.41
C ILE A 44 1.48 4.77 5.53
N TYR A 45 2.51 4.52 4.72
CA TYR A 45 2.54 3.37 3.82
C TYR A 45 2.47 2.06 4.60
N GLY A 46 1.52 1.22 4.24
CA GLY A 46 1.31 -0.06 4.91
C GLY A 46 0.54 0.02 6.23
N GLY A 47 0.18 1.21 6.69
CA GLY A 47 -0.64 1.41 7.88
C GLY A 47 -2.10 1.02 7.66
N ALA A 48 -2.87 1.06 8.73
CA ALA A 48 -4.31 0.86 8.69
C ALA A 48 -5.04 2.18 8.45
N VAL A 49 -6.01 2.17 7.54
CA VAL A 49 -6.92 3.27 7.27
C VAL A 49 -8.35 2.75 7.35
N GLY A 50 -9.25 3.52 7.94
CA GLY A 50 -10.63 3.07 8.06
C GLY A 50 -11.46 3.94 8.97
N TYR A 51 -12.65 3.47 9.28
CA TYR A 51 -13.58 4.13 10.20
C TYR A 51 -14.23 3.14 11.17
N ILE A 52 -14.64 3.66 12.30
CA ILE A 52 -15.46 2.96 13.27
C ILE A 52 -16.67 3.85 13.54
N SER A 53 -17.86 3.38 13.18
CA SER A 53 -19.11 4.12 13.35
C SER A 53 -19.67 4.00 14.78
N TRP A 54 -20.47 4.96 15.17
CA TRP A 54 -21.15 4.96 16.47
C TRP A 54 -22.09 3.75 16.68
N ASN A 55 -22.62 3.18 15.60
CA ASN A 55 -23.45 1.97 15.64
C ASN A 55 -22.64 0.67 15.73
N GLY A 56 -21.30 0.75 15.83
CA GLY A 56 -20.40 -0.40 15.93
C GLY A 56 -19.92 -0.98 14.60
N ASN A 57 -20.37 -0.45 13.47
CA ASN A 57 -19.84 -0.86 12.16
C ASN A 57 -18.40 -0.37 12.00
N MET A 58 -17.56 -1.20 11.37
CA MET A 58 -16.17 -0.88 11.11
C MET A 58 -15.80 -1.35 9.70
N ASP A 59 -15.06 -0.51 9.00
CA ASP A 59 -14.39 -0.89 7.77
C ASP A 59 -12.94 -0.43 7.81
N THR A 60 -12.01 -1.30 7.41
CA THR A 60 -10.58 -1.03 7.46
C THR A 60 -9.88 -1.54 6.21
N ALA A 61 -8.91 -0.79 5.74
CA ALA A 61 -8.08 -1.12 4.61
C ALA A 61 -6.60 -0.87 4.91
N ILE A 62 -5.73 -1.26 3.99
CA ILE A 62 -4.30 -1.01 4.08
C ILE A 62 -3.98 0.25 3.27
N ALA A 63 -3.15 1.14 3.81
CA ALA A 63 -2.67 2.32 3.11
C ALA A 63 -1.59 1.93 2.08
N ILE A 64 -2.04 1.32 0.97
CA ILE A 64 -1.23 1.00 -0.22
C ILE A 64 -1.81 1.68 -1.45
N ARG A 65 -1.03 1.79 -2.52
CA ARG A 65 -1.48 2.48 -3.75
C ARG A 65 -2.03 3.88 -3.47
N THR A 66 -1.39 4.53 -2.52
CA THR A 66 -1.78 5.82 -1.96
C THR A 66 -0.65 6.81 -2.17
N ALA A 67 -1.00 8.04 -2.50
CA ALA A 67 -0.06 9.15 -2.59
C ALA A 67 -0.23 10.09 -1.40
N VAL A 68 0.86 10.67 -0.95
CA VAL A 68 0.88 11.78 0.01
C VAL A 68 1.27 13.04 -0.73
N ILE A 69 0.46 14.07 -0.65
CA ILE A 69 0.78 15.38 -1.21
C ILE A 69 1.12 16.32 -0.05
N LYS A 70 2.34 16.80 -0.02
CA LYS A 70 2.82 17.74 1.00
C LYS A 70 3.75 18.77 0.34
N ASP A 71 3.57 20.03 0.66
CA ASP A 71 4.39 21.13 0.17
C ASP A 71 4.56 21.11 -1.36
N LYS A 72 3.45 20.89 -2.09
CA LYS A 72 3.40 20.76 -3.55
C LYS A 72 4.21 19.59 -4.12
N THR A 73 4.64 18.67 -3.29
CA THR A 73 5.39 17.47 -3.68
C THR A 73 4.51 16.24 -3.50
N LEU A 74 4.52 15.37 -4.50
CA LEU A 74 3.83 14.08 -4.51
C LEU A 74 4.80 12.99 -4.06
N TYR A 75 4.48 12.32 -2.97
CA TYR A 75 5.23 11.18 -2.45
C TYR A 75 4.45 9.90 -2.74
N ILE A 76 5.11 8.94 -3.35
CA ILE A 76 4.56 7.62 -3.63
C ILE A 76 5.52 6.58 -3.09
N GLN A 77 5.00 5.64 -2.33
CA GLN A 77 5.75 4.49 -1.86
C GLN A 77 5.08 3.22 -2.36
N SER A 78 5.87 2.30 -2.89
CA SER A 78 5.40 0.99 -3.36
C SER A 78 6.47 -0.06 -3.10
N GLY A 79 6.03 -1.32 -3.02
CA GLY A 79 6.91 -2.45 -2.80
C GLY A 79 6.22 -3.76 -3.12
N GLY A 80 6.97 -4.85 -3.06
CA GLY A 80 6.50 -6.22 -3.26
C GLY A 80 6.81 -7.11 -2.07
N GLY A 81 6.16 -8.26 -1.99
CA GLY A 81 6.52 -9.32 -1.07
C GLY A 81 7.72 -10.09 -1.63
N ILE A 82 8.75 -10.26 -0.82
CA ILE A 82 9.95 -11.01 -1.19
C ILE A 82 9.86 -12.41 -0.60
N VAL A 83 10.05 -13.42 -1.44
CA VAL A 83 10.10 -14.83 -1.08
C VAL A 83 11.38 -15.48 -1.61
N HIS A 84 11.61 -16.74 -1.22
CA HIS A 84 12.83 -17.46 -1.60
C HIS A 84 13.10 -17.47 -3.10
N ASP A 85 12.08 -17.64 -3.91
CA ASP A 85 12.18 -17.74 -5.38
C ASP A 85 12.01 -16.37 -6.08
N SER A 86 11.99 -15.27 -5.33
CA SER A 86 11.89 -13.93 -5.91
C SER A 86 13.12 -13.61 -6.75
N VAL A 87 12.89 -13.06 -7.94
CA VAL A 87 13.92 -12.55 -8.83
C VAL A 87 13.98 -11.03 -8.70
N PRO A 88 15.12 -10.43 -8.25
CA PRO A 88 15.22 -9.01 -7.91
C PRO A 88 14.70 -8.06 -9.00
N GLU A 89 15.03 -8.34 -10.25
CA GLU A 89 14.63 -7.51 -11.40
C GLU A 89 13.12 -7.54 -11.64
N LEU A 90 12.47 -8.68 -11.38
CA LEU A 90 11.02 -8.83 -11.50
C LEU A 90 10.29 -8.12 -10.37
N GLU A 91 10.76 -8.26 -9.14
CA GLU A 91 10.22 -7.58 -7.97
C GLU A 91 10.35 -6.05 -8.09
N TRP A 92 11.49 -5.57 -8.60
CA TRP A 92 11.67 -4.16 -8.91
C TRP A 92 10.66 -3.65 -9.94
N LYS A 93 10.50 -4.37 -11.06
CA LYS A 93 9.50 -4.02 -12.08
C LYS A 93 8.07 -4.03 -11.54
N GLU A 94 7.74 -5.01 -10.68
CA GLU A 94 6.43 -5.08 -10.02
C GLU A 94 6.20 -3.85 -9.13
N SER A 95 7.18 -3.47 -8.32
CA SER A 95 7.12 -2.29 -7.46
C SER A 95 6.88 -1.01 -8.27
N LEU A 96 7.60 -0.82 -9.37
CA LEU A 96 7.38 0.31 -10.29
C LEU A 96 5.97 0.29 -10.91
N ASN A 97 5.50 -0.88 -11.34
CA ASN A 97 4.18 -1.02 -11.94
C ASN A 97 3.05 -0.69 -10.94
N LYS A 98 3.22 -1.03 -9.66
CA LYS A 98 2.27 -0.69 -8.60
C LYS A 98 2.15 0.83 -8.40
N GLY A 99 3.25 1.58 -8.53
CA GLY A 99 3.26 3.05 -8.45
C GLY A 99 2.70 3.74 -9.70
N ARG A 100 2.78 3.08 -10.87
CA ARG A 100 2.50 3.69 -12.18
C ARG A 100 1.10 4.29 -12.31
N ALA A 101 0.08 3.67 -11.73
CA ALA A 101 -1.30 4.19 -11.77
C ALA A 101 -1.44 5.55 -11.09
N ILE A 102 -0.75 5.74 -9.97
CA ILE A 102 -0.76 7.00 -9.21
C ILE A 102 -0.01 8.10 -9.98
N PHE A 103 1.16 7.76 -10.54
CA PHE A 103 1.92 8.69 -11.39
C PHE A 103 1.09 9.15 -12.59
N ARG A 104 0.39 8.22 -13.23
CA ARG A 104 -0.49 8.54 -14.36
C ARG A 104 -1.65 9.45 -13.94
N ALA A 105 -2.30 9.16 -12.82
CA ALA A 105 -3.38 10.01 -12.31
C ALA A 105 -2.87 11.42 -11.96
N ALA A 106 -1.70 11.55 -11.36
CA ALA A 106 -1.09 12.84 -11.04
C ALA A 106 -0.72 13.62 -12.31
N ALA A 107 -0.17 12.96 -13.32
CA ALA A 107 0.16 13.58 -14.60
C ALA A 107 -1.10 14.07 -15.32
N MET A 108 -2.17 13.26 -15.35
CA MET A 108 -3.47 13.67 -15.90
C MET A 108 -4.04 14.90 -15.19
N ALA A 109 -3.97 14.93 -13.85
CA ALA A 109 -4.43 16.09 -13.09
C ALA A 109 -3.60 17.35 -13.38
N ALA A 110 -2.29 17.20 -13.58
CA ALA A 110 -1.40 18.32 -13.92
C ALA A 110 -1.63 18.89 -15.33
N THR A 111 -2.12 18.06 -16.28
CA THR A 111 -2.42 18.46 -17.66
C THR A 111 -3.89 18.77 -17.90
N ASN A 112 -4.69 19.04 -16.85
CA ASN A 112 -6.13 19.26 -16.95
C ASN A 112 -6.88 18.14 -17.72
N PHE A 113 -6.45 16.89 -17.51
CA PHE A 113 -7.02 15.69 -18.15
C PHE A 113 -6.81 15.54 -19.66
N GLU A 114 -5.89 16.25 -20.26
CA GLU A 114 -5.45 15.98 -21.64
C GLU A 114 -4.70 14.63 -21.66
N ILE A 115 -5.43 13.56 -22.02
CA ILE A 115 -4.97 12.17 -21.90
C ILE A 115 -4.03 11.79 -23.04
N ASP A 116 -4.15 12.39 -24.19
CA ASP A 116 -3.50 11.94 -25.43
C ASP A 116 -1.99 12.12 -25.46
N ALA A 117 -1.45 13.01 -24.60
CA ALA A 117 -0.01 13.30 -24.53
C ALA A 117 0.81 12.27 -23.71
N LEU A 118 0.17 11.37 -22.95
CA LEU A 118 0.84 10.51 -21.96
C LEU A 118 0.63 9.02 -22.19
N TYR A 119 -0.09 8.61 -23.21
CA TYR A 119 -0.36 7.20 -23.50
C TYR A 119 0.52 6.69 -24.64
N GLU A 120 1.59 5.99 -24.30
CA GLU A 120 2.22 5.05 -25.22
C GLU A 120 1.43 3.74 -25.20
N PRO A 121 0.81 3.33 -26.32
CA PRO A 121 0.11 2.06 -26.37
C PRO A 121 1.12 0.92 -26.12
N ARG A 122 0.73 -0.02 -25.27
CA ARG A 122 1.49 -1.27 -25.14
C ARG A 122 1.56 -1.92 -26.50
N GLU A 123 2.76 -2.16 -27.02
CA GLU A 123 2.92 -3.07 -28.14
C GLU A 123 2.26 -4.40 -27.79
N LYS A 124 1.36 -4.84 -28.69
CA LYS A 124 0.75 -6.18 -28.58
C LYS A 124 1.92 -7.16 -28.63
N ARG A 125 2.10 -7.93 -27.58
CA ARG A 125 2.94 -9.13 -27.64
C ARG A 125 2.20 -10.14 -28.52
N ASP A 126 2.77 -10.43 -29.68
CA ASP A 126 2.41 -11.58 -30.51
C ASP A 126 2.72 -12.89 -29.76
#